data_612cebb6b2bb955128bc37a58764a7a0
#
_entry.id   612cebb6b2bb955128bc37a58764a7a0
#
_cell.length_a   1.000
_cell.length_b   1.000
_cell.length_c   1.000
_cell.angle_alpha   90.00
_cell.angle_beta   90.00
_cell.angle_gamma   90.00
#
_symmetry.space_group_name_H-M   'P 1'
#
loop_
_entity.id
_entity.type
_entity.pdbx_description
1 polymer ?
#
loop_
_entity_poly.entity_id
_entity_poly.type
_entity_poly.pdbx_seq_one_letter_code
_entity_poly.pdbx_strand_id
1 'polypeptide(L)'
;MTHYTKRAFLAAATCACCASAVGRSFAATSPASVGAFGGEGLPTLLELGTDPMTRIGETVWVARIAPQLWLHSTTASIQGGYVFPANGLIVERPKGSLLIDTGYSPDQSELLLQWSNINLAAPISSAIATHFHRDRTGGIDSLRAHRIRTLASPLTCALAKEHDLPVPDPIRNFGEAPHRLGPDCEIFFPGAGHTRDNIVAWLPKHQILFGGCFLKSVTSDDLGNVADADIPDWAASVRRARAQYPLAKMTIPGHGSIAGDPVAQTLALLAKSNEQN
;
A
#
# COMPACT_ATOMS: atom_id res chain seq x y z
N MET A 1 21.07 16.33 -72.73
CA MET A 1 22.22 17.17 -72.33
C MET A 1 22.35 17.03 -70.84
N THR A 2 23.25 16.43 -70.44
CA THR A 2 24.62 16.16 -70.11
C THR A 2 24.74 15.45 -68.76
N HIS A 3 25.29 14.31 -68.87
CA HIS A 3 25.87 13.51 -67.80
C HIS A 3 26.83 14.26 -66.88
N TYR A 4 26.96 13.85 -65.60
CA TYR A 4 28.27 13.61 -64.99
C TYR A 4 28.16 12.66 -63.79
N THR A 5 28.75 11.47 -63.98
CA THR A 5 29.17 10.49 -62.95
C THR A 5 30.57 10.85 -62.43
N LYS A 6 30.84 10.58 -61.12
CA LYS A 6 32.14 10.15 -60.55
C LYS A 6 31.92 9.72 -59.12
N ARG A 7 31.98 8.49 -58.81
CA ARG A 7 33.00 7.49 -58.38
C ARG A 7 33.96 8.01 -57.32
N ALA A 8 33.78 7.35 -56.14
CA ALA A 8 34.75 6.66 -55.29
C ALA A 8 35.88 7.48 -54.63
N PHE A 9 35.98 7.38 -53.32
CA PHE A 9 37.24 6.88 -52.70
C PHE A 9 36.96 6.33 -51.29
N LEU A 10 37.32 5.08 -51.06
CA LEU A 10 37.48 4.48 -49.73
C LEU A 10 38.66 5.14 -49.02
N ALA A 11 38.45 5.43 -47.70
CA ALA A 11 39.58 5.48 -46.79
C ALA A 11 39.12 4.83 -45.47
N ALA A 12 39.63 3.67 -45.23
CA ALA A 12 39.55 2.98 -43.94
C ALA A 12 40.46 3.70 -42.95
N ALA A 13 39.89 4.17 -41.84
CA ALA A 13 40.66 4.54 -40.67
C ALA A 13 40.17 3.69 -39.49
N THR A 14 40.94 2.67 -39.21
CA THR A 14 40.85 1.90 -37.94
C THR A 14 41.31 2.78 -36.81
N CYS A 15 40.40 3.17 -35.93
CA CYS A 15 40.77 3.74 -34.65
C CYS A 15 40.29 2.77 -33.54
N ALA A 16 41.28 2.02 -33.03
CA ALA A 16 41.10 1.25 -31.83
C ALA A 16 41.07 2.21 -30.63
N CYS A 17 39.88 2.45 -30.07
CA CYS A 17 39.77 3.07 -28.77
C CYS A 17 39.21 2.06 -27.82
N CYS A 18 40.05 1.71 -26.82
CA CYS A 18 39.76 0.90 -25.66
C CYS A 18 38.45 1.35 -24.98
N ALA A 19 37.44 0.53 -25.09
CA ALA A 19 36.25 0.64 -24.22
C ALA A 19 36.62 0.06 -22.86
N SER A 20 37.04 0.90 -21.94
CA SER A 20 37.11 0.56 -20.52
C SER A 20 35.68 0.40 -20.03
N ALA A 21 35.22 -0.84 -19.97
CA ALA A 21 34.02 -1.21 -19.27
C ALA A 21 34.26 -0.98 -17.76
N VAL A 22 33.87 0.18 -17.28
CA VAL A 22 33.72 0.40 -15.84
C VAL A 22 32.48 -0.37 -15.40
N GLY A 23 32.68 -1.64 -15.09
CA GLY A 23 31.72 -2.44 -14.36
C GLY A 23 31.51 -1.81 -12.99
N ARG A 24 30.46 -1.03 -12.83
CA ARG A 24 29.95 -0.72 -11.51
C ARG A 24 29.35 -2.01 -10.95
N SER A 25 30.19 -2.80 -10.26
CA SER A 25 29.70 -3.76 -9.28
C SER A 25 28.86 -2.98 -8.27
N PHE A 26 27.55 -3.12 -8.35
CA PHE A 26 26.73 -2.87 -7.19
C PHE A 26 27.09 -3.96 -6.19
N ALA A 27 27.98 -3.65 -5.27
CA ALA A 27 28.18 -4.46 -4.09
C ALA A 27 26.80 -4.58 -3.43
N ALA A 28 26.28 -5.82 -3.38
CA ALA A 28 25.17 -6.16 -2.51
C ALA A 28 25.65 -5.78 -1.10
N THR A 29 25.21 -4.64 -0.60
CA THR A 29 25.37 -4.29 0.79
C THR A 29 24.66 -5.36 1.58
N SER A 30 25.41 -6.14 2.36
CA SER A 30 24.88 -7.01 3.40
C SER A 30 23.76 -6.28 4.12
N PRO A 31 22.64 -6.96 4.48
CA PRO A 31 21.58 -6.33 5.24
C PRO A 31 22.22 -5.75 6.50
N ALA A 32 22.24 -4.42 6.57
CA ALA A 32 22.60 -3.75 7.78
C ALA A 32 21.68 -4.31 8.87
N SER A 33 22.27 -4.82 9.94
CA SER A 33 21.55 -5.23 11.13
C SER A 33 20.49 -4.17 11.42
N VAL A 34 19.22 -4.58 11.40
CA VAL A 34 18.08 -3.73 11.70
C VAL A 34 18.30 -3.20 13.11
N GLY A 35 18.87 -1.98 13.20
CA GLY A 35 18.97 -1.26 14.44
C GLY A 35 17.57 -1.09 14.99
N ALA A 36 17.40 -1.40 16.27
CA ALA A 36 16.16 -1.35 17.00
C ALA A 36 15.42 -0.04 16.69
N PHE A 37 14.47 -0.07 15.77
CA PHE A 37 13.42 0.92 15.72
C PHE A 37 12.54 0.61 16.93
N GLY A 38 12.52 1.50 17.91
CA GLY A 38 11.55 1.47 19.00
C GLY A 38 10.16 1.84 18.48
N GLY A 39 9.63 1.00 17.58
CA GLY A 39 8.31 1.06 16.99
C GLY A 39 7.86 -0.39 16.87
N GLU A 40 6.93 -0.77 17.70
CA GLU A 40 6.25 -2.06 17.70
C GLU A 40 5.69 -2.34 16.31
N GLY A 41 6.09 -3.45 15.66
CA GLY A 41 5.45 -3.95 14.45
C GLY A 41 6.35 -4.49 13.35
N LEU A 42 7.63 -4.13 13.28
CA LEU A 42 8.57 -4.66 12.28
C LEU A 42 9.13 -6.06 12.60
N PRO A 43 9.33 -6.48 13.87
CA PRO A 43 9.83 -7.81 14.19
C PRO A 43 8.90 -8.95 13.78
N THR A 44 7.58 -8.72 13.73
CA THR A 44 6.57 -9.77 13.59
C THR A 44 6.41 -10.30 12.17
N LEU A 45 6.90 -9.58 11.14
CA LEU A 45 6.97 -10.11 9.77
C LEU A 45 7.98 -11.26 9.66
N LEU A 46 9.03 -11.25 10.47
CA LEU A 46 10.01 -12.34 10.54
C LEU A 46 9.40 -13.63 11.12
N GLU A 47 8.44 -13.50 12.05
CA GLU A 47 7.76 -14.64 12.66
C GLU A 47 6.77 -15.35 11.72
N LEU A 48 6.28 -14.66 10.68
CA LEU A 48 5.37 -15.23 9.68
C LEU A 48 6.08 -16.01 8.57
N GLY A 49 7.41 -16.15 8.62
CA GLY A 49 8.18 -16.83 7.57
C GLY A 49 8.12 -16.13 6.21
N THR A 50 7.84 -14.84 6.20
CA THR A 50 7.91 -14.00 5.00
C THR A 50 9.34 -13.57 4.73
N ASP A 51 9.65 -13.23 3.47
CA ASP A 51 10.92 -12.61 3.14
C ASP A 51 11.14 -11.37 4.02
N PRO A 52 12.38 -11.09 4.46
CA PRO A 52 12.66 -9.93 5.28
C PRO A 52 12.22 -8.65 4.54
N MET A 53 11.71 -7.68 5.29
CA MET A 53 11.35 -6.39 4.71
C MET A 53 12.57 -5.72 4.10
N THR A 54 12.47 -5.35 2.83
CA THR A 54 13.50 -4.58 2.12
C THR A 54 13.20 -3.10 2.29
N ARG A 55 14.16 -2.35 2.83
CA ARG A 55 14.08 -0.89 2.91
C ARG A 55 14.37 -0.30 1.52
N ILE A 56 13.44 0.44 0.97
CA ILE A 56 13.55 1.08 -0.35
C ILE A 56 13.70 2.61 -0.28
N GLY A 57 13.61 3.17 0.91
CA GLY A 57 13.81 4.57 1.22
C GLY A 57 13.90 4.78 2.72
N GLU A 58 14.08 6.03 3.18
CA GLU A 58 14.18 6.30 4.62
C GLU A 58 12.92 5.91 5.39
N THR A 59 11.78 6.03 4.75
CA THR A 59 10.44 5.87 5.35
C THR A 59 9.59 4.84 4.64
N VAL A 60 10.17 3.98 3.78
CA VAL A 60 9.41 3.00 2.98
C VAL A 60 10.11 1.64 2.97
N TRP A 61 9.34 0.60 3.27
CA TRP A 61 9.74 -0.81 3.22
C TRP A 61 8.75 -1.63 2.41
N VAL A 62 9.23 -2.71 1.83
CA VAL A 62 8.43 -3.71 1.11
C VAL A 62 8.83 -5.11 1.53
N ALA A 63 7.85 -6.01 1.59
CA ALA A 63 8.08 -7.44 1.85
C ALA A 63 7.12 -8.28 1.01
N ARG A 64 7.60 -9.39 0.49
CA ARG A 64 6.73 -10.37 -0.16
C ARG A 64 6.04 -11.22 0.89
N ILE A 65 4.72 -11.18 0.96
CA ILE A 65 3.94 -11.93 1.96
C ILE A 65 3.23 -13.16 1.36
N ALA A 66 3.10 -13.21 0.04
CA ALA A 66 2.61 -14.38 -0.70
C ALA A 66 3.04 -14.28 -2.17
N PRO A 67 2.90 -15.33 -2.99
CA PRO A 67 3.12 -15.23 -4.44
C PRO A 67 2.29 -14.10 -5.06
N GLN A 68 2.93 -13.14 -5.74
CA GLN A 68 2.28 -11.99 -6.37
C GLN A 68 1.58 -11.03 -5.37
N LEU A 69 1.96 -11.06 -4.10
CA LEU A 69 1.42 -10.15 -3.09
C LEU A 69 2.54 -9.62 -2.20
N TRP A 70 2.58 -8.30 -2.09
CA TRP A 70 3.58 -7.57 -1.33
C TRP A 70 2.90 -6.70 -0.28
N LEU A 71 3.46 -6.66 0.91
CA LEU A 71 3.17 -5.65 1.92
C LEU A 71 4.12 -4.48 1.66
N HIS A 72 3.60 -3.26 1.70
CA HIS A 72 4.44 -2.10 1.91
C HIS A 72 4.13 -1.49 3.28
N SER A 73 5.13 -0.91 3.90
CA SER A 73 4.97 -0.12 5.12
C SER A 73 5.65 1.22 4.92
N THR A 74 4.92 2.29 5.20
CA THR A 74 5.43 3.66 5.15
C THR A 74 5.37 4.26 6.53
N THR A 75 6.29 5.17 6.86
CA THR A 75 6.31 5.81 8.18
C THR A 75 6.22 7.33 8.07
N ALA A 76 5.56 7.94 9.04
CA ALA A 76 5.58 9.38 9.24
C ALA A 76 5.84 9.70 10.72
N SER A 77 6.50 10.84 10.97
CA SER A 77 6.56 11.39 12.30
C SER A 77 5.25 12.10 12.61
N ILE A 78 4.61 11.70 13.69
CA ILE A 78 3.42 12.34 14.23
C ILE A 78 3.78 13.22 15.42
N GLN A 79 2.80 13.97 15.95
CA GLN A 79 2.99 14.85 17.08
C GLN A 79 3.67 14.11 18.25
N GLY A 80 4.67 14.72 18.87
CA GLY A 80 5.48 14.08 19.93
C GLY A 80 6.71 13.30 19.43
N GLY A 81 7.00 13.31 18.11
CA GLY A 81 8.19 12.65 17.53
C GLY A 81 8.05 11.13 17.37
N TYR A 82 6.88 10.57 17.61
CA TYR A 82 6.61 9.15 17.38
C TYR A 82 6.61 8.86 15.88
N VAL A 83 7.32 7.78 15.48
CA VAL A 83 7.30 7.27 14.12
C VAL A 83 6.17 6.25 14.02
N PHE A 84 5.18 6.54 13.18
CA PHE A 84 3.99 5.73 13.04
C PHE A 84 3.97 5.00 11.70
N PRO A 85 4.03 3.65 11.67
CA PRO A 85 4.01 2.89 10.43
C PRO A 85 2.58 2.77 9.89
N ALA A 86 2.43 2.79 8.56
CA ALA A 86 1.19 2.51 7.86
C ALA A 86 1.40 1.38 6.85
N ASN A 87 0.58 0.35 6.94
CA ASN A 87 0.59 -0.80 6.07
C ASN A 87 -0.32 -0.60 4.86
N GLY A 88 0.13 -1.06 3.71
CA GLY A 88 -0.66 -1.20 2.50
C GLY A 88 -0.20 -2.40 1.69
N LEU A 89 -0.82 -2.68 0.56
CA LEU A 89 -0.51 -3.85 -0.25
C LEU A 89 -0.20 -3.48 -1.70
N ILE A 90 0.62 -4.29 -2.37
CA ILE A 90 0.76 -4.30 -3.82
C ILE A 90 0.34 -5.68 -4.31
N VAL A 91 -0.73 -5.73 -5.10
CA VAL A 91 -1.22 -6.95 -5.77
C VAL A 91 -0.63 -6.98 -7.17
N GLU A 92 0.32 -7.87 -7.38
CA GLU A 92 0.99 -8.01 -8.68
C GLU A 92 0.06 -8.66 -9.70
N ARG A 93 -0.06 -8.03 -10.87
CA ARG A 93 -0.95 -8.43 -11.97
C ARG A 93 -0.20 -8.45 -13.29
N PRO A 94 -0.58 -9.30 -14.25
CA PRO A 94 0.10 -9.40 -15.55
C PRO A 94 0.07 -8.12 -16.40
N LYS A 95 -0.97 -7.28 -16.22
CA LYS A 95 -1.21 -6.07 -17.04
C LYS A 95 -1.16 -4.76 -16.26
N GLY A 96 -0.48 -4.76 -15.11
CA GLY A 96 -0.37 -3.59 -14.24
C GLY A 96 -0.88 -3.85 -12.83
N SER A 97 -0.01 -3.69 -11.85
CA SER A 97 -0.26 -4.01 -10.45
C SER A 97 -1.19 -3.01 -9.78
N LEU A 98 -1.90 -3.45 -8.75
CA LEU A 98 -2.78 -2.63 -7.92
C LEU A 98 -2.07 -2.27 -6.62
N LEU A 99 -2.00 -0.98 -6.30
CA LEU A 99 -1.59 -0.47 -5.00
C LEU A 99 -2.83 -0.28 -4.12
N ILE A 100 -2.83 -0.83 -2.92
CA ILE A 100 -3.86 -0.58 -1.90
C ILE A 100 -3.21 0.29 -0.83
N ASP A 101 -3.74 1.51 -0.69
CA ASP A 101 -3.23 2.62 0.10
C ASP A 101 -1.87 3.16 -0.37
N THR A 102 -1.68 4.48 -0.31
CA THR A 102 -0.55 5.14 -0.98
C THR A 102 0.58 5.54 -0.03
N GLY A 103 0.37 5.47 1.28
CA GLY A 103 1.26 6.06 2.27
C GLY A 103 0.95 7.53 2.56
N TYR A 104 1.81 8.17 3.38
CA TYR A 104 1.58 9.51 3.94
C TYR A 104 1.94 10.65 3.00
N SER A 105 2.80 10.43 2.00
CA SER A 105 3.36 11.51 1.19
C SER A 105 3.58 11.10 -0.27
N PRO A 106 3.65 12.13 -1.18
CA PRO A 106 4.01 11.90 -2.58
C PRO A 106 5.34 11.16 -2.75
N ASP A 107 6.38 11.51 -1.97
CA ASP A 107 7.71 10.90 -2.08
C ASP A 107 7.70 9.40 -1.78
N GLN A 108 6.88 8.97 -0.82
CA GLN A 108 6.73 7.54 -0.49
C GLN A 108 6.08 6.77 -1.65
N SER A 109 5.06 7.33 -2.27
CA SER A 109 4.45 6.73 -3.47
C SER A 109 5.41 6.71 -4.66
N GLU A 110 6.24 7.73 -4.82
CA GLU A 110 7.29 7.77 -5.84
C GLU A 110 8.28 6.62 -5.67
N LEU A 111 8.73 6.36 -4.45
CA LEU A 111 9.59 5.22 -4.13
C LEU A 111 8.91 3.89 -4.43
N LEU A 112 7.62 3.72 -4.11
CA LEU A 112 6.86 2.53 -4.44
C LEU A 112 6.72 2.33 -5.95
N LEU A 113 6.50 3.40 -6.73
CA LEU A 113 6.46 3.34 -8.19
C LEU A 113 7.81 2.92 -8.77
N GLN A 114 8.92 3.56 -8.35
CA GLN A 114 10.26 3.23 -8.79
C GLN A 114 10.61 1.77 -8.47
N TRP A 115 10.31 1.33 -7.25
CA TRP A 115 10.52 -0.05 -6.85
C TRP A 115 9.70 -1.03 -7.72
N SER A 116 8.42 -0.71 -7.98
CA SER A 116 7.55 -1.56 -8.79
C SER A 116 8.00 -1.70 -10.24
N ASN A 117 8.55 -0.63 -10.82
CA ASN A 117 9.12 -0.64 -12.18
C ASN A 117 10.31 -1.58 -12.32
N ILE A 118 11.07 -1.79 -11.24
CA ILE A 118 12.29 -2.61 -11.25
C ILE A 118 11.99 -4.06 -10.87
N ASN A 119 11.06 -4.29 -9.95
CA ASN A 119 10.92 -5.56 -9.25
C ASN A 119 9.67 -6.37 -9.64
N LEU A 120 8.66 -5.76 -10.29
CA LEU A 120 7.43 -6.44 -10.68
C LEU A 120 7.40 -6.73 -12.17
N ALA A 121 6.75 -7.83 -12.55
CA ALA A 121 6.52 -8.18 -13.95
C ALA A 121 5.68 -7.12 -14.69
N ALA A 122 4.76 -6.47 -13.99
CA ALA A 122 4.05 -5.29 -14.46
C ALA A 122 3.96 -4.27 -13.33
N PRO A 123 4.41 -3.02 -13.57
CA PRO A 123 4.44 -1.96 -12.56
C PRO A 123 3.06 -1.59 -12.03
N ILE A 124 3.02 -0.81 -10.95
CA ILE A 124 1.78 -0.23 -10.42
C ILE A 124 1.13 0.63 -11.52
N SER A 125 -0.13 0.35 -11.82
CA SER A 125 -0.92 1.05 -12.84
C SER A 125 -2.24 1.59 -12.31
N SER A 126 -2.61 1.17 -11.11
CA SER A 126 -3.80 1.65 -10.42
C SER A 126 -3.60 1.62 -8.91
N ALA A 127 -4.31 2.50 -8.21
CA ALA A 127 -4.33 2.53 -6.76
C ALA A 127 -5.76 2.68 -6.23
N ILE A 128 -5.97 2.23 -5.00
CA ILE A 128 -7.20 2.45 -4.24
C ILE A 128 -6.86 2.92 -2.84
N ALA A 129 -7.57 3.95 -2.35
CA ALA A 129 -7.52 4.38 -0.96
C ALA A 129 -8.67 3.76 -0.18
N THR A 130 -8.36 3.20 1.00
CA THR A 130 -9.36 2.52 1.84
C THR A 130 -10.21 3.47 2.67
N HIS A 131 -9.72 4.67 2.95
CA HIS A 131 -10.47 5.79 3.52
C HIS A 131 -9.72 7.12 3.27
N PHE A 132 -10.29 8.24 3.72
CA PHE A 132 -9.82 9.58 3.32
C PHE A 132 -8.53 10.05 4.01
N HIS A 133 -8.09 9.46 5.12
CA HIS A 133 -6.92 9.94 5.87
C HIS A 133 -5.63 9.95 5.04
N ARG A 134 -4.71 10.83 5.45
CA ARG A 134 -3.45 11.10 4.73
C ARG A 134 -2.58 9.86 4.52
N ASP A 135 -2.56 8.93 5.45
CA ASP A 135 -1.79 7.68 5.35
C ASP A 135 -2.31 6.72 4.26
N ARG A 136 -3.48 7.02 3.67
CA ARG A 136 -4.11 6.30 2.55
C ARG A 136 -4.14 7.09 1.26
N THR A 137 -4.22 8.41 1.37
CA THR A 137 -4.40 9.32 0.22
C THR A 137 -3.20 10.19 -0.07
N GLY A 138 -2.20 10.25 0.83
CA GLY A 138 -1.11 11.23 0.76
C GLY A 138 -0.24 11.16 -0.51
N GLY A 139 -0.20 10.02 -1.18
CA GLY A 139 0.55 9.83 -2.42
C GLY A 139 -0.24 9.98 -3.72
N ILE A 140 -1.54 10.29 -3.65
CA ILE A 140 -2.42 10.33 -4.84
C ILE A 140 -1.92 11.30 -5.90
N ASP A 141 -1.45 12.49 -5.52
CA ASP A 141 -1.01 13.48 -6.50
C ASP A 141 0.24 13.02 -7.27
N SER A 142 1.20 12.35 -6.59
CA SER A 142 2.34 11.72 -7.28
C SER A 142 1.87 10.65 -8.26
N LEU A 143 0.97 9.75 -7.83
CA LEU A 143 0.44 8.71 -8.70
C LEU A 143 -0.25 9.30 -9.95
N ARG A 144 -1.03 10.37 -9.79
CA ARG A 144 -1.68 11.07 -10.91
C ARG A 144 -0.69 11.72 -11.86
N ALA A 145 0.40 12.31 -11.35
CA ALA A 145 1.47 12.85 -12.19
C ALA A 145 2.06 11.78 -13.12
N HIS A 146 2.11 10.55 -12.67
CA HIS A 146 2.51 9.37 -13.45
C HIS A 146 1.37 8.72 -14.25
N ARG A 147 0.19 9.35 -14.31
CA ARG A 147 -1.02 8.83 -14.99
C ARG A 147 -1.51 7.50 -14.42
N ILE A 148 -1.21 7.22 -13.18
CA ILE A 148 -1.74 6.07 -12.46
C ILE A 148 -3.18 6.38 -12.06
N ARG A 149 -4.09 5.48 -12.35
CA ARG A 149 -5.50 5.59 -11.96
C ARG A 149 -5.63 5.45 -10.45
N THR A 150 -6.15 6.46 -9.77
CA THR A 150 -6.38 6.45 -8.33
C THR A 150 -7.88 6.38 -8.04
N LEU A 151 -8.31 5.44 -7.22
CA LEU A 151 -9.71 5.16 -6.96
C LEU A 151 -10.02 5.22 -5.46
N ALA A 152 -11.25 5.55 -5.13
CA ALA A 152 -11.81 5.35 -3.80
C ALA A 152 -13.35 5.29 -3.84
N SER A 153 -13.98 5.01 -2.69
CA SER A 153 -15.42 5.15 -2.55
C SER A 153 -15.86 6.61 -2.81
N PRO A 154 -17.07 6.86 -3.30
CA PRO A 154 -17.56 8.23 -3.47
C PRO A 154 -17.52 9.04 -2.16
N LEU A 155 -17.77 8.39 -1.02
CA LEU A 155 -17.71 9.04 0.29
C LEU A 155 -16.27 9.41 0.68
N THR A 156 -15.29 8.54 0.40
CA THR A 156 -13.86 8.85 0.58
C THR A 156 -13.45 10.08 -0.24
N CYS A 157 -13.91 10.17 -1.49
CA CYS A 157 -13.61 11.33 -2.34
C CYS A 157 -14.22 12.63 -1.78
N ALA A 158 -15.43 12.55 -1.25
CA ALA A 158 -16.10 13.70 -0.64
C ALA A 158 -15.38 14.16 0.63
N LEU A 159 -15.05 13.25 1.54
CA LEU A 159 -14.33 13.54 2.78
C LEU A 159 -12.89 14.02 2.52
N ALA A 160 -12.17 13.41 1.59
CA ALA A 160 -10.83 13.89 1.22
C ALA A 160 -10.88 15.36 0.75
N LYS A 161 -11.90 15.73 -0.05
CA LYS A 161 -12.12 17.12 -0.47
C LYS A 161 -12.47 18.04 0.69
N GLU A 162 -13.34 17.59 1.61
CA GLU A 162 -13.76 18.36 2.80
C GLU A 162 -12.56 18.67 3.72
N HIS A 163 -11.59 17.76 3.80
CA HIS A 163 -10.40 17.87 4.64
C HIS A 163 -9.14 18.37 3.91
N ASP A 164 -9.27 18.96 2.72
CA ASP A 164 -8.15 19.46 1.92
C ASP A 164 -7.03 18.43 1.67
N LEU A 165 -7.43 17.17 1.48
CA LEU A 165 -6.54 16.05 1.16
C LEU A 165 -6.57 15.74 -0.34
N PRO A 166 -5.55 15.05 -0.90
CA PRO A 166 -5.57 14.59 -2.28
C PRO A 166 -6.81 13.73 -2.57
N VAL A 167 -7.61 14.12 -3.57
CA VAL A 167 -8.91 13.49 -3.86
C VAL A 167 -8.77 12.43 -4.95
N PRO A 168 -9.01 11.14 -4.68
CA PRO A 168 -9.04 10.08 -5.71
C PRO A 168 -10.25 10.21 -6.64
N ASP A 169 -10.28 9.41 -7.71
CA ASP A 169 -11.44 9.30 -8.58
C ASP A 169 -12.50 8.38 -7.96
N PRO A 170 -13.78 8.76 -7.98
CA PRO A 170 -14.82 7.94 -7.40
C PRO A 170 -15.05 6.66 -8.21
N ILE A 171 -15.21 5.53 -7.52
CA ILE A 171 -15.63 4.27 -8.14
C ILE A 171 -17.09 4.41 -8.54
N ARG A 172 -17.35 4.20 -9.83
CA ARG A 172 -18.72 4.21 -10.36
C ARG A 172 -19.51 3.03 -9.84
N ASN A 173 -20.78 3.25 -9.52
CA ASN A 173 -21.71 2.21 -9.03
C ASN A 173 -21.21 1.48 -7.79
N PHE A 174 -20.39 2.14 -6.95
CA PHE A 174 -20.04 1.63 -5.65
C PHE A 174 -21.25 1.73 -4.73
N GLY A 175 -21.61 0.62 -4.07
CA GLY A 175 -22.79 0.51 -3.22
C GLY A 175 -22.57 -0.45 -2.04
N GLU A 176 -23.66 -0.99 -1.50
CA GLU A 176 -23.61 -1.89 -0.34
C GLU A 176 -23.05 -3.28 -0.65
N ALA A 177 -23.17 -3.74 -1.89
CA ALA A 177 -22.62 -5.03 -2.30
C ALA A 177 -21.10 -4.92 -2.55
N PRO A 178 -20.35 -6.03 -2.36
CA PRO A 178 -18.95 -6.07 -2.73
C PRO A 178 -18.69 -5.67 -4.18
N HIS A 179 -17.68 -4.84 -4.40
CA HIS A 179 -17.32 -4.31 -5.70
C HIS A 179 -15.99 -4.89 -6.17
N ARG A 180 -15.94 -5.46 -7.38
CA ARG A 180 -14.73 -6.07 -7.93
C ARG A 180 -13.80 -5.05 -8.56
N LEU A 181 -12.54 -5.07 -8.15
CA LEU A 181 -11.42 -4.33 -8.78
C LEU A 181 -10.56 -5.27 -9.64
N GLY A 182 -11.17 -6.05 -10.51
CA GLY A 182 -10.53 -7.10 -11.28
C GLY A 182 -10.79 -8.50 -10.70
N PRO A 183 -10.05 -9.54 -11.15
CA PRO A 183 -10.32 -10.91 -10.74
C PRO A 183 -9.79 -11.28 -9.35
N ASP A 184 -8.89 -10.49 -8.82
CA ASP A 184 -8.02 -10.80 -7.67
C ASP A 184 -8.22 -9.88 -6.47
N CYS A 185 -9.07 -8.87 -6.59
CA CYS A 185 -9.40 -7.96 -5.50
C CYS A 185 -10.87 -7.56 -5.54
N GLU A 186 -11.49 -7.58 -4.38
CA GLU A 186 -12.84 -7.12 -4.13
C GLU A 186 -12.82 -6.17 -2.96
N ILE A 187 -13.55 -5.07 -3.04
CA ILE A 187 -13.69 -4.09 -1.96
C ILE A 187 -15.11 -4.07 -1.44
N PHE A 188 -15.26 -3.78 -0.15
CA PHE A 188 -16.54 -3.79 0.52
C PHE A 188 -16.60 -2.68 1.58
N PHE A 189 -17.74 -2.00 1.64
CA PHE A 189 -18.06 -1.07 2.72
C PHE A 189 -18.83 -1.81 3.82
N PRO A 190 -18.21 -2.14 4.95
CA PRO A 190 -18.86 -2.90 6.00
C PRO A 190 -19.75 -2.03 6.91
N GLY A 191 -19.73 -0.72 6.72
CA GLY A 191 -20.32 0.31 7.57
C GLY A 191 -19.26 1.21 8.18
N ALA A 192 -19.68 2.26 8.85
CA ALA A 192 -18.81 3.19 9.56
C ALA A 192 -18.02 2.50 10.69
N GLY A 193 -16.86 3.02 11.02
CA GLY A 193 -15.98 2.47 12.05
C GLY A 193 -14.85 3.44 12.39
N HIS A 194 -13.62 3.15 11.99
CA HIS A 194 -12.48 4.07 12.14
C HIS A 194 -12.75 5.43 11.50
N THR A 195 -13.44 5.40 10.37
CA THR A 195 -14.01 6.56 9.68
C THR A 195 -15.37 6.19 9.10
N ARG A 196 -16.14 7.18 8.67
CA ARG A 196 -17.46 6.94 8.06
C ARG A 196 -17.40 6.29 6.68
N ASP A 197 -16.24 6.31 6.02
CA ASP A 197 -16.01 5.88 4.63
C ASP A 197 -15.12 4.66 4.49
N ASN A 198 -14.65 4.09 5.60
CA ASN A 198 -13.69 3.00 5.54
C ASN A 198 -14.21 1.79 4.77
N ILE A 199 -13.40 1.28 3.84
CA ILE A 199 -13.63 0.04 3.11
C ILE A 199 -12.57 -0.98 3.45
N VAL A 200 -12.91 -2.26 3.25
CA VAL A 200 -11.96 -3.38 3.33
C VAL A 200 -11.68 -3.93 1.95
N ALA A 201 -10.51 -4.54 1.74
CA ALA A 201 -10.15 -5.20 0.51
C ALA A 201 -9.96 -6.70 0.73
N TRP A 202 -10.69 -7.51 -0.04
CA TRP A 202 -10.60 -8.96 -0.04
C TRP A 202 -9.76 -9.46 -1.20
N LEU A 203 -8.80 -10.32 -0.92
CA LEU A 203 -7.91 -10.96 -1.90
C LEU A 203 -8.22 -12.46 -1.94
N PRO A 204 -9.15 -12.92 -2.79
CA PRO A 204 -9.69 -14.27 -2.75
C PRO A 204 -8.65 -15.35 -2.99
N LYS A 205 -7.69 -15.10 -3.88
CA LYS A 205 -6.60 -16.03 -4.20
C LYS A 205 -5.73 -16.34 -2.97
N HIS A 206 -5.54 -15.35 -2.11
CA HIS A 206 -4.69 -15.45 -0.93
C HIS A 206 -5.48 -15.72 0.35
N GLN A 207 -6.80 -15.62 0.31
CA GLN A 207 -7.68 -15.66 1.48
C GLN A 207 -7.28 -14.63 2.54
N ILE A 208 -6.90 -13.41 2.07
CA ILE A 208 -6.46 -12.30 2.90
C ILE A 208 -7.51 -11.18 2.84
N LEU A 209 -7.88 -10.70 4.02
CA LEU A 209 -8.69 -9.50 4.19
C LEU A 209 -7.80 -8.35 4.68
N PHE A 210 -7.60 -7.34 3.85
CA PHE A 210 -6.95 -6.09 4.25
C PHE A 210 -8.00 -5.15 4.85
N GLY A 211 -7.87 -4.87 6.13
CA GLY A 211 -8.82 -4.01 6.86
C GLY A 211 -8.40 -2.55 6.91
N GLY A 212 -7.14 -2.21 6.57
CA GLY A 212 -6.66 -0.85 6.80
C GLY A 212 -6.81 -0.43 8.26
N CYS A 213 -6.99 0.86 8.53
CA CYS A 213 -7.14 1.40 9.91
C CYS A 213 -8.44 0.98 10.60
N PHE A 214 -9.39 0.42 9.84
CA PHE A 214 -10.61 -0.17 10.36
C PHE A 214 -10.34 -1.37 11.29
N LEU A 215 -9.24 -2.11 11.08
CA LEU A 215 -8.79 -3.18 11.96
C LEU A 215 -7.54 -2.75 12.74
N LYS A 216 -7.50 -3.07 14.01
CA LYS A 216 -6.38 -2.79 14.92
C LYS A 216 -5.46 -4.00 15.02
N SER A 217 -4.15 -3.74 15.02
CA SER A 217 -3.13 -4.77 15.25
C SER A 217 -3.30 -5.41 16.62
N VAL A 218 -2.87 -6.67 16.75
CA VAL A 218 -2.83 -7.37 18.05
C VAL A 218 -1.89 -6.70 19.06
N THR A 219 -0.98 -5.83 18.58
CA THR A 219 -0.09 -5.04 19.43
C THR A 219 -0.67 -3.67 19.81
N SER A 220 -1.89 -3.34 19.38
CA SER A 220 -2.54 -2.08 19.74
C SER A 220 -3.19 -2.18 21.13
N ASP A 221 -2.94 -1.18 21.96
CA ASP A 221 -3.49 -1.08 23.33
C ASP A 221 -4.79 -0.26 23.37
N ASP A 222 -5.06 0.51 22.30
CA ASP A 222 -6.22 1.38 22.16
C ASP A 222 -6.72 1.47 20.70
N LEU A 223 -7.76 2.26 20.47
CA LEU A 223 -8.34 2.51 19.16
C LEU A 223 -7.56 3.55 18.33
N GLY A 224 -6.56 4.21 18.92
CA GLY A 224 -5.77 5.27 18.28
C GLY A 224 -6.59 6.53 18.01
N ASN A 225 -6.35 7.16 16.84
CA ASN A 225 -7.14 8.33 16.43
C ASN A 225 -8.59 7.93 16.17
N VAL A 226 -9.50 8.49 16.95
CA VAL A 226 -10.95 8.26 16.88
C VAL A 226 -11.75 9.53 16.56
N ALA A 227 -11.07 10.62 16.16
CA ALA A 227 -11.73 11.91 15.90
C ALA A 227 -12.82 11.82 14.83
N ASP A 228 -12.62 10.95 13.83
CA ASP A 228 -13.53 10.74 12.71
C ASP A 228 -14.26 9.40 12.78
N ALA A 229 -14.15 8.71 13.94
CA ALA A 229 -14.69 7.37 14.13
C ALA A 229 -16.18 7.38 14.47
N ASP A 230 -16.88 6.34 14.04
CA ASP A 230 -18.20 5.97 14.50
C ASP A 230 -18.07 4.79 15.48
N ILE A 231 -17.77 5.13 16.74
CA ILE A 231 -17.56 4.12 17.80
C ILE A 231 -18.78 3.22 18.00
N PRO A 232 -20.03 3.76 18.04
CA PRO A 232 -21.23 2.92 18.21
C PRO A 232 -21.39 1.85 17.14
N ASP A 233 -21.16 2.18 15.88
CA ASP A 233 -21.36 1.26 14.76
C ASP A 233 -20.14 0.36 14.45
N TRP A 234 -18.97 0.74 14.92
CA TRP A 234 -17.70 0.08 14.51
C TRP A 234 -17.69 -1.42 14.79
N ALA A 235 -18.11 -1.87 15.95
CA ALA A 235 -18.15 -3.29 16.29
C ALA A 235 -19.11 -4.09 15.38
N ALA A 236 -20.26 -3.52 15.03
CA ALA A 236 -21.20 -4.14 14.10
C ALA A 236 -20.61 -4.21 12.69
N SER A 237 -19.92 -3.16 12.26
CA SER A 237 -19.23 -3.10 10.97
C SER A 237 -18.12 -4.15 10.87
N VAL A 238 -17.31 -4.34 11.93
CA VAL A 238 -16.27 -5.40 11.98
C VAL A 238 -16.90 -6.79 11.84
N ARG A 239 -18.01 -7.05 12.53
CA ARG A 239 -18.72 -8.33 12.40
C ARG A 239 -19.27 -8.55 10.99
N ARG A 240 -19.80 -7.49 10.32
CA ARG A 240 -20.26 -7.54 8.93
C ARG A 240 -19.12 -7.88 7.96
N ALA A 241 -17.94 -7.24 8.11
CA ALA A 241 -16.78 -7.56 7.31
C ALA A 241 -16.36 -9.03 7.45
N ARG A 242 -16.31 -9.54 8.68
CA ARG A 242 -15.98 -10.95 8.94
C ARG A 242 -17.03 -11.92 8.37
N ALA A 243 -18.30 -11.58 8.48
CA ALA A 243 -19.40 -12.40 7.94
C ALA A 243 -19.39 -12.41 6.40
N GLN A 244 -19.03 -11.30 5.77
CA GLN A 244 -18.89 -11.20 4.32
C GLN A 244 -17.75 -12.07 3.79
N TYR A 245 -16.64 -12.18 4.55
CA TYR A 245 -15.43 -12.91 4.14
C TYR A 245 -15.05 -14.03 5.12
N PRO A 246 -15.91 -15.05 5.30
CA PRO A 246 -15.69 -16.11 6.28
C PRO A 246 -14.48 -17.01 5.95
N LEU A 247 -14.00 -16.96 4.71
CA LEU A 247 -12.82 -17.72 4.24
C LEU A 247 -11.50 -16.99 4.49
N ALA A 248 -11.50 -15.81 5.11
CA ALA A 248 -10.29 -15.09 5.44
C ALA A 248 -9.45 -15.89 6.45
N LYS A 249 -8.24 -16.26 6.03
CA LYS A 249 -7.24 -16.94 6.86
C LYS A 249 -6.28 -15.97 7.52
N MET A 250 -6.12 -14.80 6.94
CA MET A 250 -5.30 -13.72 7.47
C MET A 250 -6.07 -12.41 7.33
N THR A 251 -5.95 -11.56 8.33
CA THR A 251 -6.43 -10.18 8.29
C THR A 251 -5.26 -9.23 8.51
N ILE A 252 -5.15 -8.18 7.69
CA ILE A 252 -4.04 -7.23 7.75
C ILE A 252 -4.58 -5.89 8.22
N PRO A 253 -4.09 -5.36 9.36
CA PRO A 253 -4.46 -4.06 9.87
C PRO A 253 -3.70 -2.94 9.14
N GLY A 254 -4.21 -1.72 9.22
CA GLY A 254 -3.57 -0.54 8.62
C GLY A 254 -2.29 -0.09 9.31
N HIS A 255 -2.04 -0.54 10.54
CA HIS A 255 -0.88 -0.17 11.34
C HIS A 255 -0.41 -1.36 12.18
N GLY A 256 0.88 -1.38 12.51
CA GLY A 256 1.48 -2.36 13.39
C GLY A 256 1.62 -3.76 12.78
N SER A 257 1.70 -4.76 13.64
CA SER A 257 1.91 -6.15 13.28
C SER A 257 0.76 -6.72 12.45
N ILE A 258 1.10 -7.54 11.45
CA ILE A 258 0.14 -8.29 10.65
C ILE A 258 -0.12 -9.70 11.19
N ALA A 259 0.50 -10.07 12.31
CA ALA A 259 0.29 -11.36 12.98
C ALA A 259 -1.01 -11.38 13.79
N GLY A 260 -1.44 -12.59 14.17
CA GLY A 260 -2.58 -12.79 15.05
C GLY A 260 -3.95 -12.56 14.42
N ASP A 261 -4.93 -12.17 15.24
CA ASP A 261 -6.31 -11.89 14.83
C ASP A 261 -6.68 -10.41 15.07
N PRO A 262 -6.41 -9.50 14.11
CA PRO A 262 -6.80 -8.10 14.18
C PRO A 262 -8.31 -7.87 14.36
N VAL A 263 -9.16 -8.78 13.88
CA VAL A 263 -10.62 -8.70 14.07
C VAL A 263 -10.98 -8.87 15.54
N ALA A 264 -10.44 -9.91 16.17
CA ALA A 264 -10.67 -10.17 17.60
C ALA A 264 -10.12 -9.02 18.46
N GLN A 265 -8.91 -8.53 18.15
CA GLN A 265 -8.31 -7.39 18.86
C GLN A 265 -9.16 -6.12 18.74
N THR A 266 -9.62 -5.79 17.53
CA THR A 266 -10.47 -4.60 17.33
C THR A 266 -11.75 -4.69 18.14
N LEU A 267 -12.41 -5.84 18.14
CA LEU A 267 -13.63 -6.06 18.94
C LEU A 267 -13.38 -5.96 20.44
N ALA A 268 -12.24 -6.46 20.93
CA ALA A 268 -11.86 -6.36 22.34
C ALA A 268 -11.61 -4.91 22.77
N LEU A 269 -10.89 -4.12 21.94
CA LEU A 269 -10.65 -2.71 22.19
C LEU A 269 -11.94 -1.89 22.19
N LEU A 270 -12.87 -2.17 21.27
CA LEU A 270 -14.18 -1.51 21.22
C LEU A 270 -15.05 -1.84 22.45
N ALA A 271 -15.01 -3.10 22.93
CA ALA A 271 -15.71 -3.48 24.16
C ALA A 271 -15.16 -2.71 25.37
N LYS A 272 -13.83 -2.65 25.52
CA LYS A 272 -13.15 -1.90 26.58
C LYS A 272 -13.49 -0.39 26.54
N SER A 273 -13.54 0.21 25.35
CA SER A 273 -13.89 1.63 25.18
C SER A 273 -15.33 1.93 25.62
N ASN A 274 -16.26 1.01 25.38
CA ASN A 274 -17.67 1.17 25.79
C ASN A 274 -17.88 1.03 27.31
N GLU A 275 -16.97 0.35 28.03
CA GLU A 275 -17.04 0.22 29.51
C GLU A 275 -16.51 1.47 30.23
N GLN A 276 -15.76 2.33 29.52
CA GLN A 276 -15.12 3.53 30.08
C GLN A 276 -15.95 4.81 29.86
N ASN A 277 -16.99 4.76 29.03
CA ASN A 277 -17.94 5.85 28.74
C ASN A 277 -19.30 5.62 29.41
#